data_e0f9e5140960053e3ca77b5faa62700a
#
_entry.id   e0f9e5140960053e3ca77b5faa62700a
#
_cell.length_a   1.000
_cell.length_b   1.000
_cell.length_c   1.000
_cell.angle_alpha   90.00
_cell.angle_beta   90.00
_cell.angle_gamma   90.00
#
_symmetry.space_group_name_H-M   'P 1'
#
loop_
_entity.id
_entity.type
_entity.pdbx_description
1 polymer ?
#
loop_
_entity_poly.entity_id
_entity_poly.type
_entity_poly.pdbx_seq_one_letter_code
_entity_poly.pdbx_strand_id
1 'polypeptide(L)'
;MKPGIIAFISFLCFFALSLKAQTTATPVGLPEKTYPWANNQLMEPADLNALLTAPNGSLPVIFNIGAVEDIKGARHIGAVNNAPNLEAFKKQLTNISKSTQIIIYCGCCPFTRCPNIQPAFLTLKKLGFTNIKVLDLPVNLKTNWIAKGYPLDKTVNN
;
A
#
# COMPACT_ATOMS: atom_id res chain seq x y z
N MET A 1 -55.18 10.13 -81.60
CA MET A 1 -55.09 10.65 -80.25
C MET A 1 -54.03 9.82 -79.54
N LYS A 2 -52.85 10.39 -79.24
CA LYS A 2 -51.71 9.67 -78.66
C LYS A 2 -51.53 10.08 -77.19
N PRO A 3 -51.37 9.20 -76.25
CA PRO A 3 -50.95 9.56 -74.89
C PRO A 3 -49.42 9.63 -74.80
N GLY A 4 -48.91 10.68 -74.16
CA GLY A 4 -47.50 10.90 -73.92
C GLY A 4 -46.98 10.10 -72.80
N ILE A 5 -45.77 9.55 -72.99
CA ILE A 5 -44.97 8.80 -72.00
C ILE A 5 -44.21 9.84 -71.13
N ILE A 6 -44.52 9.90 -69.84
CA ILE A 6 -43.77 10.66 -68.87
C ILE A 6 -42.69 9.78 -68.33
N ALA A 7 -41.42 10.06 -68.63
CA ALA A 7 -40.26 9.38 -68.11
C ALA A 7 -39.96 9.93 -66.68
N PHE A 8 -40.13 9.10 -65.70
CA PHE A 8 -39.67 9.36 -64.34
C PHE A 8 -38.18 9.03 -64.24
N ILE A 9 -37.36 10.09 -64.16
CA ILE A 9 -35.93 9.92 -63.85
C ILE A 9 -35.82 9.88 -62.34
N SER A 10 -35.60 8.69 -61.83
CA SER A 10 -35.30 8.43 -60.42
C SER A 10 -33.85 8.82 -60.13
N PHE A 11 -33.68 9.95 -59.44
CA PHE A 11 -32.38 10.44 -58.98
C PHE A 11 -32.00 9.72 -57.67
N LEU A 12 -31.18 8.66 -57.80
CA LEU A 12 -30.69 7.89 -56.65
C LEU A 12 -29.54 8.68 -56.01
N CYS A 13 -29.84 9.41 -54.94
CA CYS A 13 -28.85 10.06 -54.11
C CYS A 13 -28.11 8.97 -53.29
N PHE A 14 -26.91 8.63 -53.70
CA PHE A 14 -25.97 7.87 -52.87
C PHE A 14 -25.48 8.74 -51.71
N PHE A 15 -26.08 8.56 -50.54
CA PHE A 15 -25.55 9.12 -49.30
C PHE A 15 -24.37 8.23 -48.86
N ALA A 16 -23.14 8.64 -49.16
CA ALA A 16 -21.95 8.05 -48.62
C ALA A 16 -21.84 8.40 -47.12
N LEU A 17 -22.26 7.49 -46.23
CA LEU A 17 -21.96 7.58 -44.80
C LEU A 17 -20.47 7.39 -44.61
N SER A 18 -19.73 8.48 -44.43
CA SER A 18 -18.36 8.44 -43.95
C SER A 18 -18.39 8.05 -42.48
N LEU A 19 -18.20 6.76 -42.15
CA LEU A 19 -17.88 6.31 -40.81
C LEU A 19 -16.49 6.89 -40.42
N LYS A 20 -16.50 7.97 -39.67
CA LYS A 20 -15.27 8.38 -38.94
C LYS A 20 -15.02 7.36 -37.84
N ALA A 21 -14.07 6.49 -38.05
CA ALA A 21 -13.52 5.66 -36.99
C ALA A 21 -12.92 6.60 -35.93
N GLN A 22 -13.61 6.79 -34.81
CA GLN A 22 -13.03 7.43 -33.63
C GLN A 22 -12.05 6.43 -33.03
N THR A 23 -10.77 6.63 -33.30
CA THR A 23 -9.69 5.96 -32.58
C THR A 23 -9.77 6.45 -31.14
N THR A 24 -10.38 5.71 -30.24
CA THR A 24 -10.31 5.94 -28.81
C THR A 24 -8.86 5.70 -28.43
N ALA A 25 -8.09 6.78 -28.31
CA ALA A 25 -6.79 6.74 -27.68
C ALA A 25 -7.01 6.27 -26.24
N THR A 26 -6.57 5.05 -25.93
CA THR A 26 -6.50 4.55 -24.55
C THR A 26 -5.66 5.57 -23.78
N PRO A 27 -6.15 6.17 -22.69
CA PRO A 27 -5.32 7.06 -21.91
C PRO A 27 -4.10 6.26 -21.45
N VAL A 28 -2.90 6.72 -21.82
CA VAL A 28 -1.64 6.19 -21.29
C VAL A 28 -1.72 6.47 -19.79
N GLY A 29 -2.08 5.43 -19.02
CA GLY A 29 -2.12 5.50 -17.56
C GLY A 29 -0.75 5.93 -17.07
N LEU A 30 -0.70 6.90 -16.17
CA LEU A 30 0.52 7.22 -15.44
C LEU A 30 1.06 5.90 -14.88
N PRO A 31 2.39 5.66 -14.90
CA PRO A 31 2.95 4.42 -14.39
C PRO A 31 2.47 4.21 -12.96
N GLU A 32 1.72 3.14 -12.74
CA GLU A 32 1.23 2.77 -11.42
C GLU A 32 2.44 2.54 -10.53
N LYS A 33 2.49 3.22 -9.39
CA LYS A 33 3.60 3.09 -8.45
C LYS A 33 3.62 1.66 -7.92
N THR A 34 4.58 0.87 -8.38
CA THR A 34 4.78 -0.50 -7.87
C THR A 34 5.48 -0.47 -6.52
N TYR A 35 4.92 -1.21 -5.57
CA TYR A 35 5.50 -1.39 -4.24
C TYR A 35 6.19 -2.76 -4.16
N PRO A 36 7.23 -2.91 -3.32
CA PRO A 36 7.93 -4.19 -3.20
C PRO A 36 7.14 -5.26 -2.42
N TRP A 37 5.99 -4.92 -1.86
CA TRP A 37 5.08 -5.82 -1.16
C TRP A 37 3.80 -6.08 -1.95
N ALA A 38 3.24 -7.26 -1.77
CA ALA A 38 1.93 -7.64 -2.30
C ALA A 38 0.80 -7.25 -1.32
N ASN A 39 -0.44 -7.20 -1.80
CA ASN A 39 -1.61 -6.85 -0.98
C ASN A 39 -1.78 -7.79 0.24
N ASN A 40 -1.47 -9.07 0.10
CA ASN A 40 -1.52 -10.02 1.21
C ASN A 40 -0.41 -9.81 2.25
N GLN A 41 0.53 -8.90 2.03
CA GLN A 41 1.56 -8.47 2.98
C GLN A 41 1.18 -7.16 3.70
N LEU A 42 0.01 -6.60 3.42
CA LEU A 42 -0.58 -5.54 4.22
C LEU A 42 -1.30 -6.15 5.43
N MET A 43 -1.35 -5.40 6.51
CA MET A 43 -2.09 -5.74 7.74
C MET A 43 -2.94 -4.56 8.14
N GLU A 44 -4.22 -4.78 8.26
CA GLU A 44 -5.16 -3.77 8.73
C GLU A 44 -4.89 -3.41 10.20
N PRO A 45 -5.01 -2.13 10.60
CA PRO A 45 -4.87 -1.72 12.00
C PRO A 45 -5.79 -2.47 12.96
N ALA A 46 -7.01 -2.79 12.53
CA ALA A 46 -7.97 -3.54 13.35
C ALA A 46 -7.50 -4.98 13.60
N ASP A 47 -6.89 -5.62 12.61
CA ASP A 47 -6.37 -7.00 12.74
C ASP A 47 -5.19 -7.03 13.70
N LEU A 48 -4.27 -6.06 13.61
CA LEU A 48 -3.18 -5.96 14.57
C LEU A 48 -3.71 -5.69 15.99
N ASN A 49 -4.67 -4.78 16.14
CA ASN A 49 -5.29 -4.53 17.45
C ASN A 49 -5.91 -5.80 18.02
N ALA A 50 -6.61 -6.58 17.21
CA ALA A 50 -7.20 -7.85 17.66
C ALA A 50 -6.12 -8.83 18.16
N LEU A 51 -4.99 -8.94 17.47
CA LEU A 51 -3.84 -9.77 17.92
C LEU A 51 -3.27 -9.27 19.25
N LEU A 52 -3.13 -7.95 19.44
CA LEU A 52 -2.55 -7.36 20.65
C LEU A 52 -3.45 -7.43 21.88
N THR A 53 -4.75 -7.63 21.67
CA THR A 53 -5.76 -7.72 22.74
C THR A 53 -6.24 -9.13 23.01
N ALA A 54 -5.86 -10.10 22.17
CA ALA A 54 -6.21 -11.51 22.36
C ALA A 54 -5.52 -12.09 23.62
N PRO A 55 -6.24 -12.81 24.47
CA PRO A 55 -5.72 -13.27 25.77
C PRO A 55 -4.60 -14.33 25.66
N ASN A 56 -4.51 -15.09 24.57
CA ASN A 56 -3.59 -16.21 24.40
C ASN A 56 -2.93 -16.25 23.00
N GLY A 57 -2.80 -15.11 22.33
CA GLY A 57 -2.23 -15.04 20.99
C GLY A 57 -0.69 -15.05 20.99
N SER A 58 -0.09 -15.72 20.00
CA SER A 58 1.33 -15.52 19.68
C SER A 58 1.49 -14.11 19.11
N LEU A 59 2.17 -13.24 19.83
CA LEU A 59 2.38 -11.86 19.41
C LEU A 59 3.41 -11.78 18.27
N PRO A 60 3.15 -11.00 17.22
CA PRO A 60 4.14 -10.71 16.20
C PRO A 60 5.27 -9.84 16.77
N VAL A 61 6.42 -9.83 16.10
CA VAL A 61 7.45 -8.84 16.37
C VAL A 61 7.13 -7.58 15.59
N ILE A 62 6.93 -6.47 16.29
CA ILE A 62 6.54 -5.20 15.70
C ILE A 62 7.72 -4.24 15.78
N PHE A 63 8.01 -3.55 14.66
CA PHE A 63 9.03 -2.50 14.62
C PHE A 63 8.42 -1.16 14.22
N ASN A 64 8.62 -0.16 15.07
CA ASN A 64 8.45 1.24 14.71
C ASN A 64 9.71 1.72 14.00
N ILE A 65 9.60 1.94 12.69
CA ILE A 65 10.69 2.39 11.82
C ILE A 65 10.51 3.86 11.42
N GLY A 66 9.80 4.63 12.24
CA GLY A 66 9.53 6.05 12.09
C GLY A 66 9.81 6.81 13.38
N ALA A 67 9.45 8.09 13.40
CA ALA A 67 9.60 8.99 14.54
C ALA A 67 8.22 9.33 15.16
N VAL A 68 7.46 8.28 15.48
CA VAL A 68 6.11 8.38 16.06
C VAL A 68 6.03 7.55 17.33
N GLU A 69 4.89 7.61 18.02
CA GLU A 69 4.60 6.83 19.23
C GLU A 69 4.66 5.32 18.94
N ASP A 70 5.00 4.54 19.96
CA ASP A 70 5.09 3.11 19.86
C ASP A 70 3.72 2.45 20.10
N ILE A 71 3.31 1.63 19.12
CA ILE A 71 2.23 0.65 19.32
C ILE A 71 2.65 -0.31 20.42
N LYS A 72 1.72 -0.74 21.26
CA LYS A 72 2.00 -1.67 22.37
C LYS A 72 2.85 -2.86 21.92
N GLY A 73 3.99 -3.05 22.57
CA GLY A 73 4.96 -4.11 22.29
C GLY A 73 5.86 -3.86 21.07
N ALA A 74 5.78 -2.70 20.44
CA ALA A 74 6.66 -2.35 19.33
C ALA A 74 8.08 -2.02 19.81
N ARG A 75 9.06 -2.43 19.03
CA ARG A 75 10.46 -2.06 19.21
C ARG A 75 10.74 -0.77 18.44
N HIS A 76 11.09 0.28 19.15
CA HIS A 76 11.44 1.56 18.54
C HIS A 76 12.81 1.51 17.87
N ILE A 77 12.87 1.82 16.58
CA ILE A 77 14.10 1.89 15.79
C ILE A 77 14.40 3.33 15.39
N GLY A 78 13.36 4.11 15.13
CA GLY A 78 13.46 5.41 14.48
C GLY A 78 13.51 5.32 12.95
N ALA A 79 13.64 6.46 12.28
CA ALA A 79 13.55 6.57 10.83
C ALA A 79 14.69 5.81 10.10
N VAL A 80 14.38 4.67 9.49
CA VAL A 80 15.38 3.77 8.88
C VAL A 80 15.90 4.24 7.51
N ASN A 81 15.38 5.34 6.95
CA ASN A 81 16.05 6.04 5.85
C ASN A 81 17.36 6.71 6.31
N ASN A 82 17.59 6.79 7.61
CA ASN A 82 18.86 7.17 8.24
C ASN A 82 19.74 5.91 8.40
N ALA A 83 20.98 5.95 7.95
CA ALA A 83 21.87 4.80 7.96
C ALA A 83 22.14 4.20 9.36
N PRO A 84 22.40 4.97 10.43
CA PRO A 84 22.53 4.44 11.78
C PRO A 84 21.31 3.65 12.25
N ASN A 85 20.09 4.14 11.99
CA ASN A 85 18.85 3.45 12.35
C ASN A 85 18.64 2.18 11.54
N LEU A 86 19.02 2.19 10.25
CA LEU A 86 18.96 0.98 9.43
C LEU A 86 19.92 -0.10 9.96
N GLU A 87 21.11 0.26 10.40
CA GLU A 87 22.05 -0.69 11.02
C GLU A 87 21.51 -1.19 12.38
N ALA A 88 20.93 -0.32 13.20
CA ALA A 88 20.25 -0.72 14.44
C ALA A 88 19.11 -1.69 14.15
N PHE A 89 18.30 -1.45 13.12
CA PHE A 89 17.26 -2.36 12.68
C PHE A 89 17.82 -3.74 12.31
N LYS A 90 18.86 -3.79 11.48
CA LYS A 90 19.52 -5.04 11.10
C LYS A 90 20.04 -5.81 12.33
N LYS A 91 20.63 -5.13 13.29
CA LYS A 91 21.12 -5.71 14.54
C LYS A 91 19.99 -6.34 15.35
N GLN A 92 18.82 -5.69 15.44
CA GLN A 92 17.64 -6.25 16.12
C GLN A 92 17.10 -7.51 15.44
N LEU A 93 17.36 -7.72 14.16
CA LEU A 93 16.89 -8.87 13.38
C LEU A 93 17.79 -10.11 13.51
N THR A 94 18.99 -9.98 14.09
CA THR A 94 20.03 -11.06 14.09
C THR A 94 19.54 -12.35 14.73
N ASN A 95 18.81 -12.25 15.85
CA ASN A 95 18.37 -13.40 16.65
C ASN A 95 16.87 -13.75 16.45
N ILE A 96 16.25 -13.25 15.37
CA ILE A 96 14.86 -13.53 15.06
C ILE A 96 14.79 -14.63 14.01
N SER A 97 13.97 -15.67 14.25
CA SER A 97 13.72 -16.72 13.26
C SER A 97 13.14 -16.14 11.96
N LYS A 98 13.58 -16.64 10.82
CA LYS A 98 13.16 -16.14 9.50
C LYS A 98 11.67 -16.38 9.20
N SER A 99 11.02 -17.30 9.89
CA SER A 99 9.58 -17.57 9.82
C SER A 99 8.74 -16.72 10.78
N THR A 100 9.38 -16.00 11.72
CA THR A 100 8.66 -15.13 12.66
C THR A 100 7.86 -14.07 11.91
N GLN A 101 6.61 -13.86 12.32
CA GLN A 101 5.82 -12.76 11.79
C GLN A 101 6.41 -11.43 12.25
N ILE A 102 6.85 -10.62 11.29
CA ILE A 102 7.35 -9.27 11.52
C ILE A 102 6.39 -8.26 10.91
N ILE A 103 6.01 -7.27 11.71
CA ILE A 103 5.20 -6.15 11.28
C ILE A 103 6.05 -4.89 11.37
N ILE A 104 6.08 -4.10 10.29
CA ILE A 104 6.76 -2.82 10.26
C ILE A 104 5.75 -1.68 10.05
N TYR A 105 5.95 -0.56 10.74
CA TYR A 105 5.19 0.67 10.50
C TYR A 105 6.05 1.91 10.72
N CYS A 106 5.71 3.00 10.01
CA CYS A 106 6.34 4.30 10.16
C CYS A 106 5.41 5.33 10.85
N GLY A 107 4.17 5.42 10.41
CA GLY A 107 3.10 6.20 11.06
C GLY A 107 3.14 7.72 10.89
N CYS A 108 4.21 8.33 10.39
CA CYS A 108 4.29 9.79 10.21
C CYS A 108 3.49 10.30 8.98
N CYS A 109 3.23 9.43 8.01
CA CYS A 109 2.59 9.75 6.74
C CYS A 109 1.92 8.48 6.16
N PRO A 110 1.15 8.58 5.06
CA PRO A 110 0.65 7.41 4.37
C PRO A 110 1.76 6.41 4.08
N PHE A 111 1.57 5.13 4.44
CA PHE A 111 2.60 4.08 4.30
C PHE A 111 3.14 3.98 2.87
N THR A 112 2.30 4.24 1.87
CA THR A 112 2.66 4.26 0.45
C THR A 112 3.61 5.39 0.05
N ARG A 113 3.72 6.43 0.86
CA ARG A 113 4.61 7.59 0.64
C ARG A 113 5.78 7.64 1.62
N CYS A 114 5.79 6.73 2.60
CA CYS A 114 6.78 6.74 3.67
C CYS A 114 8.16 6.32 3.14
N PRO A 115 9.22 7.14 3.35
CA PRO A 115 10.57 6.82 2.89
C PRO A 115 11.21 5.67 3.68
N ASN A 116 10.63 5.28 4.83
CA ASN A 116 11.17 4.26 5.72
C ASN A 116 10.66 2.84 5.40
N ILE A 117 9.42 2.69 4.92
CA ILE A 117 8.77 1.38 4.72
C ILE A 117 9.53 0.54 3.68
N GLN A 118 9.82 1.12 2.53
CA GLN A 118 10.46 0.36 1.45
C GLN A 118 11.86 -0.13 1.81
N PRO A 119 12.78 0.69 2.37
CA PRO A 119 14.10 0.22 2.81
C PRO A 119 14.01 -0.88 3.87
N ALA A 120 13.11 -0.75 4.86
CA ALA A 120 12.92 -1.77 5.89
C ALA A 120 12.42 -3.08 5.29
N PHE A 121 11.38 -3.02 4.44
CA PHE A 121 10.81 -4.19 3.80
C PHE A 121 11.85 -4.94 2.94
N LEU A 122 12.58 -4.22 2.10
CA LEU A 122 13.64 -4.80 1.27
C LEU A 122 14.78 -5.39 2.11
N THR A 123 15.12 -4.77 3.24
CA THR A 123 16.10 -5.30 4.19
C THR A 123 15.63 -6.65 4.77
N LEU A 124 14.38 -6.75 5.21
CA LEU A 124 13.80 -8.00 5.69
C LEU A 124 13.84 -9.09 4.62
N LYS A 125 13.43 -8.75 3.39
CA LYS A 125 13.48 -9.69 2.25
C LYS A 125 14.91 -10.17 1.98
N LYS A 126 15.88 -9.25 1.92
CA LYS A 126 17.30 -9.56 1.71
C LYS A 126 17.88 -10.47 2.81
N LEU A 127 17.42 -10.30 4.05
CA LEU A 127 17.82 -11.12 5.18
C LEU A 127 17.08 -12.46 5.27
N GLY A 128 16.19 -12.77 4.32
CA GLY A 128 15.51 -14.06 4.20
C GLY A 128 14.26 -14.22 5.08
N PHE A 129 13.68 -13.14 5.62
CA PHE A 129 12.41 -13.23 6.33
C PHE A 129 11.27 -13.52 5.35
N THR A 130 10.40 -14.46 5.74
CA THR A 130 9.31 -14.94 4.87
C THR A 130 7.93 -14.45 5.29
N ASN A 131 7.74 -14.09 6.55
CA ASN A 131 6.45 -13.63 7.10
C ASN A 131 6.50 -12.15 7.48
N ILE A 132 6.52 -11.29 6.45
CA ILE A 132 6.63 -9.83 6.60
C ILE A 132 5.28 -9.20 6.32
N LYS A 133 4.85 -8.30 7.20
CA LYS A 133 3.67 -7.45 7.04
C LYS A 133 4.04 -5.97 7.15
N VAL A 134 3.39 -5.15 6.36
CA VAL A 134 3.38 -3.68 6.48
C VAL A 134 2.05 -3.28 7.10
N LEU A 135 2.07 -2.54 8.19
CA LEU A 135 0.83 -2.00 8.78
C LEU A 135 0.23 -0.96 7.83
N ASP A 136 -1.00 -1.19 7.42
CA ASP A 136 -1.72 -0.32 6.49
C ASP A 136 -2.21 0.93 7.24
N LEU A 137 -1.44 1.99 7.13
CA LEU A 137 -1.76 3.30 7.69
C LEU A 137 -1.96 4.30 6.53
N PRO A 138 -3.16 4.34 5.93
CA PRO A 138 -3.40 5.14 4.72
C PRO A 138 -3.31 6.65 4.96
N VAL A 139 -3.40 7.11 6.20
CA VAL A 139 -3.20 8.51 6.58
C VAL A 139 -1.96 8.65 7.48
N ASN A 140 -2.01 8.19 8.72
CA ASN A 140 -0.92 8.19 9.70
C ASN A 140 -1.31 7.42 10.96
N LEU A 141 -0.37 7.26 11.91
CA LEU A 141 -0.63 6.57 13.17
C LEU A 141 -1.72 7.27 13.99
N LYS A 142 -1.71 8.60 14.05
CA LYS A 142 -2.71 9.36 14.83
C LYS A 142 -4.12 9.06 14.37
N THR A 143 -4.37 9.07 13.05
CA THR A 143 -5.71 8.87 12.48
C THR A 143 -6.12 7.39 12.47
N ASN A 144 -5.19 6.51 12.07
CA ASN A 144 -5.51 5.11 11.79
C ASN A 144 -5.37 4.19 13.01
N TRP A 145 -4.71 4.65 14.08
CA TRP A 145 -4.45 3.89 15.31
C TRP A 145 -4.93 4.60 16.56
N ILE A 146 -4.36 5.78 16.87
CA ILE A 146 -4.62 6.48 18.14
C ILE A 146 -6.07 6.95 18.24
N ALA A 147 -6.61 7.56 17.19
CA ALA A 147 -8.00 8.02 17.15
C ALA A 147 -9.03 6.88 17.21
N LYS A 148 -8.59 5.64 17.00
CA LYS A 148 -9.41 4.43 17.17
C LYS A 148 -9.35 3.87 18.59
N GLY A 149 -8.56 4.46 19.47
CA GLY A 149 -8.36 3.98 20.84
C GLY A 149 -7.52 2.70 20.93
N TYR A 150 -6.75 2.37 19.89
CA TYR A 150 -5.92 1.17 19.88
C TYR A 150 -4.69 1.35 20.78
N PRO A 151 -4.13 0.28 21.38
CA PRO A 151 -3.17 0.38 22.45
C PRO A 151 -1.81 0.89 21.97
N LEU A 152 -1.26 1.84 22.70
CA LEU A 152 0.13 2.29 22.62
C LEU A 152 0.93 1.70 23.78
N ASP A 153 2.25 1.66 23.64
CA ASP A 153 3.12 1.49 24.78
C ASP A 153 3.01 2.71 25.71
N LYS A 154 3.14 2.43 27.00
CA LYS A 154 3.22 3.51 27.97
C LYS A 154 4.52 4.26 27.67
N THR A 155 4.44 5.51 27.29
CA THR A 155 5.61 6.41 27.29
C THR A 155 6.21 6.36 28.69
N VAL A 156 7.39 5.78 28.82
CA VAL A 156 8.19 5.93 30.04
C VAL A 156 8.64 7.37 30.02
N ASN A 157 7.88 8.23 30.68
CA ASN A 157 8.32 9.60 30.96
C ASN A 157 9.51 9.47 31.92
N ASN A 158 10.72 9.54 31.35
CA ASN A 158 11.96 9.80 32.09
C ASN A 158 12.10 11.29 32.32
#